data_b3367dd8a711f21d99174e1f286cda8f
#
_entry.id   b3367dd8a711f21d99174e1f286cda8f
#
_cell.length_a   1.000
_cell.length_b   1.000
_cell.length_c   1.000
_cell.angle_alpha   90.00
_cell.angle_beta   90.00
_cell.angle_gamma   90.00
#
_symmetry.space_group_name_H-M   'P 1'
#
loop_
_entity.id
_entity.type
_entity.pdbx_description
1 polymer ?
#
loop_
_entity_poly.entity_id
_entity_poly.type
_entity_poly.pdbx_seq_one_letter_code
_entity_poly.pdbx_strand_id
1 'polypeptide(L)'
;MSWGYVAFFLLLALGVSFLCSLLEAVLLSTNWSFIERLSRDGHSSGHLLRSLKEEIDSPLAAILTLNTVAHTVGAAGVGAEFHQLGNSWFTAASIILTLLILVFSEIIPKTIGATHWRSLAPAAAHVIHWLVRLTWPAVIVL
;
A
#
# COMPACT_ATOMS: atom_id res chain seq x y z
N MET A 1 -4.07 -20.44 -21.05
CA MET A 1 -3.79 -19.34 -20.12
C MET A 1 -4.29 -18.02 -20.69
N SER A 2 -4.95 -17.23 -19.88
CA SER A 2 -5.43 -15.89 -20.29
C SER A 2 -4.44 -14.80 -19.87
N TRP A 3 -3.82 -14.15 -20.83
CA TRP A 3 -2.89 -13.05 -20.55
C TRP A 3 -3.61 -11.84 -19.96
N GLY A 4 -4.90 -11.66 -20.29
CA GLY A 4 -5.72 -10.60 -19.70
C GLY A 4 -5.88 -10.75 -18.19
N TYR A 5 -6.14 -11.95 -17.72
CA TYR A 5 -6.24 -12.22 -16.28
C TYR A 5 -4.89 -12.09 -15.58
N VAL A 6 -3.81 -12.54 -16.22
CA VAL A 6 -2.45 -12.35 -15.66
C VAL A 6 -2.14 -10.89 -15.47
N ALA A 7 -2.38 -10.08 -16.50
CA ALA A 7 -2.15 -8.64 -16.44
C ALA A 7 -3.02 -7.98 -15.36
N PHE A 8 -4.28 -8.35 -15.26
CA PHE A 8 -5.20 -7.80 -14.26
C PHE A 8 -4.71 -8.08 -12.83
N PHE A 9 -4.40 -9.34 -12.52
CA PHE A 9 -3.95 -9.70 -11.17
C PHE A 9 -2.58 -9.11 -10.84
N LEU A 10 -1.69 -9.05 -11.82
CA LEU A 10 -0.36 -8.46 -11.64
C LEU A 10 -0.47 -6.95 -11.37
N LEU A 11 -1.25 -6.24 -12.17
CA LEU A 11 -1.46 -4.80 -11.99
C LEU A 11 -2.16 -4.49 -10.66
N LEU A 12 -3.11 -5.33 -10.28
CA LEU A 12 -3.80 -5.19 -9.00
C LEU A 12 -2.80 -5.32 -7.84
N ALA A 13 -1.99 -6.38 -7.87
CA ALA A 13 -1.01 -6.62 -6.81
C ALA A 13 0.02 -5.51 -6.73
N LEU A 14 0.60 -5.13 -7.87
CA LEU A 14 1.64 -4.11 -7.90
C LEU A 14 1.10 -2.71 -7.59
N GLY A 15 -0.06 -2.36 -8.16
CA GLY A 15 -0.65 -1.03 -8.00
C GLY A 15 -1.12 -0.76 -6.58
N VAL A 16 -1.88 -1.68 -6.01
CA VAL A 16 -2.39 -1.53 -4.64
C VAL A 16 -1.24 -1.60 -3.64
N SER A 17 -0.31 -2.51 -3.83
CA SER A 17 0.85 -2.63 -2.95
C SER A 17 1.76 -1.40 -3.03
N PHE A 18 1.95 -0.84 -4.24
CA PHE A 18 2.68 0.41 -4.42
C PHE A 18 2.05 1.52 -3.59
N LEU A 19 0.75 1.70 -3.72
CA LEU A 19 0.00 2.72 -2.96
C LEU A 19 0.15 2.50 -1.46
N CYS A 20 -0.04 1.29 -0.98
CA CYS A 20 0.06 0.96 0.45
C CYS A 20 1.45 1.25 1.00
N SER A 21 2.49 0.86 0.27
CA SER A 21 3.88 1.10 0.68
C SER A 21 4.23 2.58 0.67
N LEU A 22 3.72 3.32 -0.31
CA LEU A 22 3.90 4.77 -0.40
C LEU A 22 3.24 5.47 0.80
N LEU A 23 2.00 5.12 1.10
CA LEU A 23 1.25 5.70 2.22
C LEU A 23 1.93 5.40 3.56
N GLU A 24 2.40 4.18 3.74
CA GLU A 24 3.13 3.78 4.95
C GLU A 24 4.38 4.64 5.13
N ALA A 25 5.19 4.76 4.09
CA ALA A 25 6.43 5.53 4.15
C ALA A 25 6.16 7.01 4.42
N VAL A 26 5.14 7.59 3.79
CA VAL A 26 4.75 8.98 4.01
C VAL A 26 4.30 9.19 5.45
N LEU A 27 3.43 8.31 5.95
CA LEU A 27 2.91 8.40 7.32
C LEU A 27 4.03 8.34 8.36
N LEU A 28 4.94 7.37 8.20
CA LEU A 28 6.06 7.21 9.14
C LEU A 28 7.09 8.34 9.05
N SER A 29 7.25 8.93 7.87
CA SER A 29 8.22 10.01 7.65
C SER A 29 7.70 11.39 8.09
N THR A 30 6.39 11.57 8.15
CA THR A 30 5.77 12.86 8.52
C THR A 30 6.11 13.21 9.97
N ASN A 31 6.66 14.41 10.20
CA ASN A 31 7.01 14.85 11.55
C ASN A 31 5.95 15.77 12.15
N TRP A 32 6.02 15.93 13.49
CA TRP A 32 5.04 16.71 14.23
C TRP A 32 5.10 18.21 13.91
N SER A 33 6.27 18.76 13.62
CA SER A 33 6.41 20.16 13.24
C SER A 33 5.65 20.49 11.98
N PHE A 34 5.70 19.61 10.99
CA PHE A 34 4.97 19.76 9.74
C PHE A 34 3.45 19.70 9.97
N ILE A 35 3.00 18.77 10.82
CA ILE A 35 1.58 18.63 11.17
C ILE A 35 1.06 19.88 11.86
N GLU A 36 1.81 20.42 12.80
CA GLU A 36 1.43 21.65 13.50
C GLU A 36 1.36 22.84 12.55
N ARG A 37 2.29 22.94 11.59
CA ARG A 37 2.26 23.98 10.58
C ARG A 37 1.02 23.92 9.72
N LEU A 38 0.67 22.72 9.23
CA LEU A 38 -0.55 22.52 8.45
C LEU A 38 -1.80 22.88 9.24
N SER A 39 -1.85 22.52 10.52
CA SER A 39 -2.98 22.84 11.39
C SER A 39 -3.11 24.34 11.62
N ARG A 40 -1.99 25.04 11.83
CA ARG A 40 -2.00 26.50 12.00
C ARG A 40 -2.46 27.23 10.74
N ASP A 41 -2.09 26.71 9.57
CA ASP A 41 -2.48 27.29 8.28
C ASP A 41 -3.93 26.98 7.91
N GLY A 42 -4.65 26.23 8.76
CA GLY A 42 -6.07 25.93 8.56
C GLY A 42 -6.36 24.78 7.61
N HIS A 43 -5.34 24.00 7.24
CA HIS A 43 -5.54 22.84 6.37
C HIS A 43 -6.17 21.68 7.13
N SER A 44 -7.24 21.11 6.58
CA SER A 44 -7.90 19.93 7.17
C SER A 44 -6.98 18.72 7.24
N SER A 45 -6.03 18.60 6.31
CA SER A 45 -5.04 17.53 6.31
C SER A 45 -4.17 17.52 7.56
N GLY A 46 -3.92 18.69 8.16
CA GLY A 46 -3.18 18.80 9.43
C GLY A 46 -3.86 18.07 10.56
N HIS A 47 -5.18 18.24 10.69
CA HIS A 47 -5.97 17.55 11.71
C HIS A 47 -6.03 16.04 11.46
N LEU A 48 -6.18 15.63 10.20
CA LEU A 48 -6.18 14.21 9.82
C LEU A 48 -4.83 13.56 10.14
N LEU A 49 -3.73 14.20 9.78
CA LEU A 49 -2.39 13.68 10.06
C LEU A 49 -2.14 13.56 11.56
N ARG A 50 -2.57 14.56 12.34
CA ARG A 50 -2.43 14.50 13.80
C ARG A 50 -3.16 13.29 14.36
N SER A 51 -4.40 13.10 13.97
CA SER A 51 -5.22 11.97 14.40
C SER A 51 -4.58 10.63 14.02
N LEU A 52 -4.08 10.51 12.78
CA LEU A 52 -3.44 9.30 12.30
C LEU A 52 -2.13 9.00 13.06
N LYS A 53 -1.34 10.03 13.37
CA LYS A 53 -0.09 9.86 14.09
C LYS A 53 -0.29 9.55 15.57
N GLU A 54 -1.32 10.10 16.20
CA GLU A 54 -1.62 9.84 17.61
C GLU A 54 -2.03 8.39 17.85
N GLU A 55 -2.76 7.81 16.91
CA GLU A 55 -3.17 6.39 16.95
C GLU A 55 -2.62 5.67 15.71
N ILE A 56 -1.31 5.63 15.58
CA ILE A 56 -0.64 5.14 14.38
C ILE A 56 -0.88 3.66 14.10
N ASP A 57 -1.17 2.87 15.12
CA ASP A 57 -1.41 1.45 14.95
C ASP A 57 -2.62 1.15 14.06
N SER A 58 -3.66 1.96 14.16
CA SER A 58 -4.88 1.78 13.37
C SER A 58 -4.64 2.01 11.86
N PRO A 59 -4.06 3.15 11.43
CA PRO A 59 -3.78 3.33 10.01
C PRO A 59 -2.74 2.36 9.48
N LEU A 60 -1.72 2.00 10.27
CA LEU A 60 -0.74 1.00 9.84
C LEU A 60 -1.39 -0.37 9.65
N ALA A 61 -2.29 -0.78 10.55
CA ALA A 61 -3.02 -2.03 10.42
C ALA A 61 -3.89 -2.05 9.16
N ALA A 62 -4.56 -0.93 8.86
CA ALA A 62 -5.38 -0.81 7.66
C ALA A 62 -4.54 -0.94 6.38
N ILE A 63 -3.42 -0.24 6.33
CA ILE A 63 -2.50 -0.28 5.19
C ILE A 63 -1.94 -1.70 5.02
N LEU A 64 -1.48 -2.30 6.11
CA LEU A 64 -0.92 -3.65 6.09
C LEU A 64 -1.96 -4.69 5.64
N THR A 65 -3.19 -4.58 6.13
CA THR A 65 -4.28 -5.49 5.76
C THR A 65 -4.54 -5.42 4.26
N LEU A 66 -4.70 -4.21 3.72
CA LEU A 66 -4.94 -4.04 2.30
C LEU A 66 -3.76 -4.53 1.46
N ASN A 67 -2.54 -4.23 1.90
CA ASN A 67 -1.33 -4.67 1.21
C ASN A 67 -1.23 -6.20 1.16
N THR A 68 -1.50 -6.86 2.29
CA THR A 68 -1.49 -8.32 2.37
C THR A 68 -2.56 -8.95 1.46
N VAL A 69 -3.78 -8.39 1.47
CA VAL A 69 -4.85 -8.86 0.59
C VAL A 69 -4.45 -8.71 -0.88
N ALA A 70 -3.88 -7.56 -1.25
CA ALA A 70 -3.47 -7.31 -2.63
C ALA A 70 -2.39 -8.30 -3.08
N HIS A 71 -1.39 -8.56 -2.25
CA HIS A 71 -0.34 -9.53 -2.55
C HIS A 71 -0.90 -10.94 -2.68
N THR A 72 -1.76 -11.34 -1.74
CA THR A 72 -2.33 -12.70 -1.72
C THR A 72 -3.22 -12.94 -2.93
N VAL A 73 -4.16 -12.03 -3.20
CA VAL A 73 -5.08 -12.15 -4.33
C VAL A 73 -4.34 -12.08 -5.66
N GLY A 74 -3.41 -11.14 -5.79
CA GLY A 74 -2.64 -10.97 -7.00
C GLY A 74 -1.75 -12.17 -7.31
N ALA A 75 -1.01 -12.65 -6.31
CA ALA A 75 -0.14 -13.80 -6.46
C ALA A 75 -0.93 -15.08 -6.76
N ALA A 76 -2.05 -15.29 -6.06
CA ALA A 76 -2.90 -16.43 -6.28
C ALA A 76 -3.50 -16.42 -7.69
N GLY A 77 -3.96 -15.24 -8.15
CA GLY A 77 -4.52 -15.10 -9.49
C GLY A 77 -3.50 -15.36 -10.60
N VAL A 78 -2.30 -14.79 -10.47
CA VAL A 78 -1.21 -15.04 -11.43
C VAL A 78 -0.77 -16.50 -11.37
N GLY A 79 -0.62 -17.04 -10.16
CA GLY A 79 -0.21 -18.44 -9.98
C GLY A 79 -1.20 -19.41 -10.60
N ALA A 80 -2.50 -19.16 -10.45
CA ALA A 80 -3.54 -20.02 -11.04
C ALA A 80 -3.43 -20.04 -12.56
N GLU A 81 -3.14 -18.90 -13.18
CA GLU A 81 -2.97 -18.83 -14.64
C GLU A 81 -1.70 -19.53 -15.10
N PHE A 82 -0.58 -19.32 -14.39
CA PHE A 82 0.70 -19.95 -14.75
C PHE A 82 0.74 -21.44 -14.46
N HIS A 83 -0.09 -21.92 -13.55
CA HIS A 83 -0.18 -23.37 -13.26
C HIS A 83 -0.52 -24.18 -14.52
N GLN A 84 -1.23 -23.59 -15.46
CA GLN A 84 -1.57 -24.22 -16.73
C GLN A 84 -0.35 -24.51 -17.62
N LEU A 85 0.79 -23.87 -17.34
CA LEU A 85 2.02 -24.01 -18.12
C LEU A 85 2.92 -25.13 -17.62
N GLY A 86 2.60 -25.73 -16.47
CA GLY A 86 3.39 -26.80 -15.87
C GLY A 86 4.27 -26.31 -14.72
N ASN A 87 4.83 -27.27 -13.97
CA ASN A 87 5.49 -26.96 -12.69
C ASN A 87 6.74 -26.09 -12.82
N SER A 88 7.56 -26.30 -13.87
CA SER A 88 8.79 -25.51 -14.03
C SER A 88 8.47 -24.05 -14.35
N TRP A 89 7.47 -23.83 -15.17
CA TRP A 89 7.02 -22.47 -15.49
C TRP A 89 6.37 -21.79 -14.29
N PHE A 90 5.60 -22.56 -13.49
CA PHE A 90 5.00 -22.04 -12.27
C PHE A 90 6.06 -21.54 -11.30
N THR A 91 7.13 -22.31 -11.09
CA THR A 91 8.22 -21.92 -10.18
C THR A 91 8.93 -20.67 -10.68
N ALA A 92 9.29 -20.64 -11.96
CA ALA A 92 9.96 -19.47 -12.56
C ALA A 92 9.09 -18.21 -12.45
N ALA A 93 7.80 -18.34 -12.76
CA ALA A 93 6.85 -17.24 -12.69
C ALA A 93 6.71 -16.70 -11.27
N SER A 94 6.69 -17.60 -10.27
CA SER A 94 6.57 -17.21 -8.86
C SER A 94 7.80 -16.42 -8.39
N ILE A 95 8.99 -16.82 -8.79
CA ILE A 95 10.24 -16.13 -8.46
C ILE A 95 10.24 -14.73 -9.09
N ILE A 96 9.93 -14.64 -10.37
CA ILE A 96 9.89 -13.36 -11.10
C ILE A 96 8.85 -12.44 -10.47
N LEU A 97 7.66 -12.94 -10.18
CA LEU A 97 6.60 -12.16 -9.55
C LEU A 97 7.02 -11.62 -8.19
N THR A 98 7.67 -12.45 -7.37
CA THR A 98 8.16 -12.03 -6.06
C THR A 98 9.17 -10.89 -6.18
N LEU A 99 10.10 -10.98 -7.13
CA LEU A 99 11.08 -9.93 -7.37
C LEU A 99 10.43 -8.64 -7.86
N LEU A 100 9.45 -8.75 -8.76
CA LEU A 100 8.70 -7.58 -9.24
C LEU A 100 7.94 -6.89 -8.12
N ILE A 101 7.26 -7.66 -7.28
CA ILE A 101 6.52 -7.11 -6.14
C ILE A 101 7.49 -6.40 -5.20
N LEU A 102 8.62 -7.03 -4.89
CA LEU A 102 9.61 -6.45 -3.97
C LEU A 102 10.16 -5.12 -4.48
N VAL A 103 10.57 -5.08 -5.76
CA VAL A 103 11.19 -3.87 -6.31
C VAL A 103 10.15 -2.78 -6.57
N PHE A 104 9.08 -3.10 -7.29
CA PHE A 104 8.16 -2.09 -7.78
C PHE A 104 7.07 -1.70 -6.78
N SER A 105 6.77 -2.53 -5.80
CA SER A 105 5.71 -2.22 -4.84
C SER A 105 6.17 -2.03 -3.40
N GLU A 106 7.44 -2.31 -3.12
CA GLU A 106 8.00 -2.13 -1.78
C GLU A 106 9.14 -1.11 -1.77
N ILE A 107 10.21 -1.37 -2.53
CA ILE A 107 11.42 -0.56 -2.48
C ILE A 107 11.19 0.83 -3.08
N ILE A 108 10.69 0.89 -4.30
CA ILE A 108 10.48 2.16 -5.00
C ILE A 108 9.48 3.07 -4.29
N PRO A 109 8.26 2.60 -3.93
CA PRO A 109 7.31 3.48 -3.26
C PRO A 109 7.77 3.93 -1.88
N LYS A 110 8.44 3.08 -1.12
CA LYS A 110 8.97 3.48 0.20
C LYS A 110 10.05 4.54 0.07
N THR A 111 10.90 4.43 -0.93
CA THR A 111 11.92 5.43 -1.21
C THR A 111 11.29 6.77 -1.61
N ILE A 112 10.29 6.74 -2.50
CA ILE A 112 9.58 7.94 -2.93
C ILE A 112 8.86 8.57 -1.74
N GLY A 113 8.16 7.78 -0.94
CA GLY A 113 7.43 8.26 0.24
C GLY A 113 8.34 8.89 1.28
N ALA A 114 9.50 8.27 1.53
CA ALA A 114 10.45 8.79 2.52
C ALA A 114 11.14 10.09 2.06
N THR A 115 11.33 10.27 0.75
CA THR A 115 12.00 11.46 0.21
C THR A 115 11.05 12.59 -0.12
N HIS A 116 9.82 12.29 -0.51
CA HIS A 116 8.82 13.27 -0.96
C HIS A 116 7.62 13.39 -0.01
N TRP A 117 7.77 12.97 1.24
CA TRP A 117 6.66 12.92 2.19
C TRP A 117 5.98 14.28 2.42
N ARG A 118 6.75 15.39 2.35
CA ARG A 118 6.18 16.73 2.57
C ARG A 118 5.13 17.09 1.52
N SER A 119 5.42 16.78 0.26
CA SER A 119 4.50 17.03 -0.84
C SER A 119 3.31 16.08 -0.83
N LEU A 120 3.53 14.84 -0.38
CA LEU A 120 2.54 13.77 -0.43
C LEU A 120 1.66 13.70 0.82
N ALA A 121 2.15 14.19 1.96
CA ALA A 121 1.46 14.04 3.25
C ALA A 121 0.02 14.54 3.25
N PRO A 122 -0.32 15.74 2.71
CA PRO A 122 -1.71 16.18 2.72
C PRO A 122 -2.65 15.26 1.96
N ALA A 123 -2.26 14.81 0.76
CA ALA A 123 -3.05 13.87 -0.03
C ALA A 123 -3.10 12.49 0.64
N ALA A 124 -1.96 12.04 1.16
CA ALA A 124 -1.86 10.75 1.86
C ALA A 124 -2.79 10.72 3.07
N ALA A 125 -2.91 11.82 3.81
CA ALA A 125 -3.80 11.91 4.98
C ALA A 125 -5.24 11.56 4.61
N HIS A 126 -5.74 12.12 3.52
CA HIS A 126 -7.10 11.87 3.08
C HIS A 126 -7.28 10.43 2.58
N VAL A 127 -6.32 9.90 1.84
CA VAL A 127 -6.36 8.53 1.34
C VAL A 127 -6.33 7.53 2.49
N ILE A 128 -5.44 7.72 3.46
CA ILE A 128 -5.32 6.85 4.64
C ILE A 128 -6.59 6.90 5.48
N HIS A 129 -7.16 8.09 5.65
CA HIS A 129 -8.41 8.26 6.39
C HIS A 129 -9.52 7.40 5.78
N TRP A 130 -9.69 7.43 4.46
CA TRP A 130 -10.66 6.59 3.76
C TRP A 130 -10.34 5.10 3.86
N LEU A 131 -9.06 4.73 3.79
CA LEU A 131 -8.63 3.34 3.97
C LEU A 131 -8.99 2.82 5.35
N VAL A 132 -8.75 3.61 6.40
CA VAL A 132 -9.09 3.23 7.78
C VAL A 132 -10.59 2.99 7.89
N ARG A 133 -11.41 3.88 7.33
CA ARG A 133 -12.87 3.73 7.36
C ARG A 133 -13.33 2.49 6.59
N LEU A 134 -12.72 2.24 5.44
CA LEU A 134 -13.09 1.11 4.59
C LEU A 134 -12.70 -0.24 5.22
N THR A 135 -11.55 -0.30 5.87
CA THR A 135 -11.02 -1.52 6.48
C THR A 135 -11.39 -1.68 7.96
N TRP A 136 -12.12 -0.73 8.53
CA TRP A 136 -12.49 -0.72 9.95
C TRP A 136 -13.10 -2.04 10.44
N PRO A 137 -14.08 -2.66 9.74
CA PRO A 137 -14.62 -3.92 10.20
C PRO A 137 -13.58 -5.04 10.27
N ALA A 138 -12.64 -5.10 9.32
CA ALA A 138 -11.58 -6.10 9.33
C ALA A 138 -10.56 -5.85 10.44
N VAL A 139 -10.22 -4.59 10.71
CA VAL A 139 -9.26 -4.21 11.75
C VAL A 139 -9.82 -4.51 13.14
N ILE A 140 -11.12 -4.29 13.38
CA ILE A 140 -11.77 -4.60 14.65
C ILE A 140 -11.72 -6.11 14.95
N VAL A 141 -11.94 -6.94 13.92
CA VAL A 141 -11.96 -8.39 14.07
C VAL A 141 -10.56 -8.93 14.31
N LEU A 142 -9.55 -8.28 13.77
CA LEU A 142 -8.16 -8.67 13.97
C LEU A 142 -7.62 -8.15 15.30
#